data_f2501f12fdea5b6ef2e40c7a91bec4a7
#
_entry.id   f2501f12fdea5b6ef2e40c7a91bec4a7
#
_cell.length_a   1.000
_cell.length_b   1.000
_cell.length_c   1.000
_cell.angle_alpha   90.00
_cell.angle_beta   90.00
_cell.angle_gamma   90.00
#
_symmetry.space_group_name_H-M   'P 1'
#
loop_
_entity.id
_entity.type
_entity.pdbx_description
1 polymer ?
#
loop_
_entity_poly.entity_id
_entity_poly.type
_entity_poly.pdbx_seq_one_letter_code
_entity_poly.pdbx_strand_id
1 'polypeptide(L)'
;EFFMRQELIRINSTDGIELPGILYMPDNNTNKIVIHIHGLSGNFYENRFVDTLAKTYTDKGYALITFNNRGKDYITEMLKGDHAIVVGSCYELFEECILDIECIVNWVKDKGFNDITLQGHSYGCNKAIYYYDKKKEDCIKNIVLLAPCDIPKEIEIYTGDEYQNCIESATNLVKNNKEDEL
;
A
#
# COMPACT_ATOMS: atom_id res chain seq x y z
N GLU A 1 12.57 -18.45 23.05
CA GLU A 1 11.91 -17.28 22.45
C GLU A 1 12.64 -16.96 21.16
N PHE A 2 11.97 -17.12 20.02
CA PHE A 2 12.52 -16.69 18.73
C PHE A 2 12.35 -15.18 18.65
N PHE A 3 13.45 -14.44 18.71
CA PHE A 3 13.45 -13.01 18.49
C PHE A 3 13.48 -12.74 16.98
N MET A 4 12.32 -12.43 16.42
CA MET A 4 12.21 -11.91 15.06
C MET A 4 12.95 -10.57 14.97
N ARG A 5 13.96 -10.47 14.09
CA ARG A 5 14.68 -9.20 13.88
C ARG A 5 13.76 -8.21 13.17
N GLN A 6 13.64 -7.02 13.73
CA GLN A 6 12.84 -5.93 13.21
C GLN A 6 13.74 -4.73 12.89
N GLU A 7 13.50 -4.08 11.78
CA GLU A 7 14.20 -2.89 11.33
C GLU A 7 13.18 -1.82 10.93
N LEU A 8 13.24 -0.65 11.57
CA LEU A 8 12.50 0.52 11.11
C LEU A 8 13.11 1.02 9.82
N ILE A 9 12.26 1.26 8.84
CA ILE A 9 12.67 1.74 7.52
C ILE A 9 12.03 3.08 7.22
N ARG A 10 12.70 3.85 6.35
CA ARG A 10 12.18 5.07 5.73
C ARG A 10 12.61 5.04 4.27
N ILE A 11 11.65 5.00 3.38
CA ILE A 11 11.89 4.88 1.94
C ILE A 11 11.17 6.04 1.27
N ASN A 12 11.87 6.74 0.38
CA ASN A 12 11.24 7.83 -0.36
C ASN A 12 10.60 7.28 -1.64
N SER A 13 9.34 7.64 -1.87
CA SER A 13 8.68 7.42 -3.15
C SER A 13 9.37 8.22 -4.26
N THR A 14 9.09 7.88 -5.52
CA THR A 14 9.70 8.55 -6.67
C THR A 14 9.35 10.04 -6.75
N ASP A 15 8.23 10.45 -6.19
CA ASP A 15 7.81 11.85 -6.06
C ASP A 15 8.23 12.50 -4.73
N GLY A 16 9.03 11.79 -3.92
CA GLY A 16 9.74 12.32 -2.76
C GLY A 16 9.00 12.22 -1.42
N ILE A 17 7.88 11.51 -1.34
CA ILE A 17 7.17 11.27 -0.07
C ILE A 17 7.92 10.20 0.73
N GLU A 18 8.25 10.48 1.99
CA GLU A 18 8.85 9.51 2.90
C GLU A 18 7.80 8.51 3.40
N LEU A 19 8.02 7.23 3.13
CA LEU A 19 7.16 6.13 3.54
C LEU A 19 7.83 5.38 4.71
N PRO A 20 7.44 5.65 5.96
CA PRO A 20 7.94 4.91 7.11
C PRO A 20 7.31 3.51 7.15
N GLY A 21 8.07 2.55 7.64
CA GLY A 21 7.60 1.18 7.77
C GLY A 21 8.49 0.33 8.66
N ILE A 22 8.25 -0.97 8.62
CA ILE A 22 9.00 -1.97 9.37
C ILE A 22 9.32 -3.17 8.47
N LEU A 23 10.57 -3.62 8.53
CA LEU A 23 11.02 -4.86 7.92
C LEU A 23 11.21 -5.92 9.02
N TYR A 24 10.56 -7.07 8.84
CA TYR A 24 10.69 -8.25 9.67
C TYR A 24 11.53 -9.29 8.93
N MET A 25 12.58 -9.78 9.57
CA MET A 25 13.51 -10.74 8.98
C MET A 25 13.46 -12.08 9.71
N PRO A 26 13.49 -13.21 8.98
CA PRO A 26 13.72 -14.52 9.60
C PRO A 26 15.16 -14.64 10.11
N ASP A 27 15.42 -15.63 10.95
CA ASP A 27 16.76 -15.90 11.47
C ASP A 27 17.75 -16.32 10.37
N ASN A 28 17.28 -17.00 9.36
CA ASN A 28 18.10 -17.43 8.22
C ASN A 28 18.03 -16.42 7.07
N ASN A 29 19.09 -16.38 6.27
CA ASN A 29 19.07 -15.58 5.04
C ASN A 29 17.99 -16.08 4.08
N THR A 30 17.30 -15.12 3.47
CA THR A 30 16.23 -15.40 2.51
C THR A 30 16.25 -14.39 1.36
N ASN A 31 15.84 -14.84 0.17
CA ASN A 31 15.55 -13.99 -0.98
C ASN A 31 14.04 -13.80 -1.19
N LYS A 32 13.21 -14.29 -0.24
CA LYS A 32 11.75 -14.26 -0.29
C LYS A 32 11.22 -13.19 0.63
N ILE A 33 10.33 -12.34 0.13
CA ILE A 33 9.71 -11.27 0.90
C ILE A 33 8.24 -11.10 0.56
N VAL A 34 7.45 -10.80 1.58
CA VAL A 34 6.07 -10.34 1.44
C VAL A 34 6.05 -8.83 1.63
N ILE A 35 5.51 -8.09 0.66
CA ILE A 35 5.23 -6.66 0.76
C ILE A 35 3.76 -6.52 1.12
N HIS A 36 3.48 -6.07 2.35
CA HIS A 36 2.13 -5.88 2.85
C HIS A 36 1.65 -4.44 2.64
N ILE A 37 0.53 -4.30 1.92
CA ILE A 37 -0.11 -3.02 1.59
C ILE A 37 -1.39 -2.92 2.42
N HIS A 38 -1.46 -1.92 3.32
CA HIS A 38 -2.61 -1.72 4.19
C HIS A 38 -3.86 -1.24 3.43
N GLY A 39 -5.03 -1.39 4.06
CA GLY A 39 -6.30 -0.96 3.52
C GLY A 39 -6.54 0.54 3.63
N LEU A 40 -7.78 0.96 3.29
CA LEU A 40 -8.23 2.34 3.37
C LEU A 40 -7.98 2.91 4.77
N SER A 41 -7.37 4.07 4.86
CA SER A 41 -7.01 4.76 6.12
C SER A 41 -6.21 3.91 7.11
N GLY A 42 -5.65 2.77 6.68
CA GLY A 42 -4.81 1.92 7.53
C GLY A 42 -3.40 2.51 7.70
N ASN A 43 -2.62 1.84 8.54
CA ASN A 43 -1.21 2.13 8.72
C ASN A 43 -0.46 0.84 9.12
N PHE A 44 0.87 0.90 9.20
CA PHE A 44 1.68 -0.30 9.45
C PHE A 44 1.71 -0.74 10.92
N TYR A 45 1.25 0.05 11.87
CA TYR A 45 1.43 -0.18 13.31
C TYR A 45 0.14 -0.44 14.09
N GLU A 46 -1.05 -0.11 13.59
CA GLU A 46 -2.31 -0.31 14.30
C GLU A 46 -2.94 -1.68 14.06
N ASN A 47 -2.72 -2.26 12.90
CA ASN A 47 -3.30 -3.54 12.51
C ASN A 47 -2.55 -4.71 13.18
N ARG A 48 -2.95 -5.09 14.39
CA ARG A 48 -2.30 -6.15 15.19
C ARG A 48 -2.19 -7.50 14.48
N PHE A 49 -3.04 -7.79 13.50
CA PHE A 49 -2.92 -9.02 12.72
C PHE A 49 -1.61 -9.05 11.91
N VAL A 50 -1.01 -7.90 11.59
CA VAL A 50 0.27 -7.81 10.89
C VAL A 50 1.40 -8.43 11.71
N ASP A 51 1.38 -8.29 13.04
CA ASP A 51 2.36 -8.94 13.92
C ASP A 51 2.27 -10.47 13.82
N THR A 52 1.04 -10.99 13.76
CA THR A 52 0.78 -12.43 13.59
C THR A 52 1.26 -12.90 12.21
N LEU A 53 1.00 -12.13 11.17
CA LEU A 53 1.49 -12.42 9.82
C LEU A 53 3.02 -12.38 9.77
N ALA A 54 3.64 -11.35 10.35
CA ALA A 54 5.09 -11.21 10.41
C ALA A 54 5.74 -12.42 11.05
N LYS A 55 5.23 -12.83 12.23
CA LYS A 55 5.70 -14.05 12.89
C LYS A 55 5.51 -15.29 12.00
N THR A 56 4.34 -15.45 11.40
CA THR A 56 4.03 -16.63 10.58
C THR A 56 4.92 -16.71 9.34
N TYR A 57 5.15 -15.57 8.67
CA TYR A 57 6.01 -15.53 7.49
C TYR A 57 7.48 -15.77 7.85
N THR A 58 7.98 -15.15 8.92
CA THR A 58 9.38 -15.33 9.35
C THR A 58 9.64 -16.75 9.83
N ASP A 59 8.71 -17.39 10.52
CA ASP A 59 8.80 -18.82 10.90
C ASP A 59 8.87 -19.75 9.66
N LYS A 60 8.37 -19.27 8.50
CA LYS A 60 8.43 -19.99 7.20
C LYS A 60 9.59 -19.55 6.32
N GLY A 61 10.49 -18.72 6.82
CA GLY A 61 11.66 -18.25 6.10
C GLY A 61 11.40 -17.15 5.07
N TYR A 62 10.29 -16.43 5.19
CA TYR A 62 10.00 -15.22 4.41
C TYR A 62 10.30 -13.98 5.25
N ALA A 63 10.87 -12.96 4.65
CA ALA A 63 10.81 -11.63 5.22
C ALA A 63 9.41 -11.03 5.01
N LEU A 64 9.04 -10.05 5.82
CA LEU A 64 7.84 -9.24 5.60
C LEU A 64 8.18 -7.77 5.77
N ILE A 65 7.73 -6.95 4.84
CA ILE A 65 7.78 -5.49 4.93
C ILE A 65 6.36 -4.94 4.95
N THR A 66 6.09 -4.04 5.89
CA THR A 66 4.86 -3.25 5.94
C THR A 66 5.23 -1.78 6.08
N PHE A 67 4.45 -0.89 5.48
CA PHE A 67 4.78 0.53 5.39
C PHE A 67 3.50 1.38 5.31
N ASN A 68 3.64 2.65 5.63
CA ASN A 68 2.59 3.63 5.37
C ASN A 68 2.69 4.10 3.93
N ASN A 69 1.66 3.84 3.12
CA ASN A 69 1.48 4.51 1.84
C ASN A 69 0.80 5.88 2.04
N ARG A 70 0.73 6.70 0.97
CA ARG A 70 0.13 8.06 1.04
C ARG A 70 -1.33 8.10 1.50
N GLY A 71 -2.06 6.98 1.38
CA GLY A 71 -3.44 6.82 1.85
C GLY A 71 -3.56 6.40 3.33
N LYS A 72 -2.49 6.53 4.14
CA LYS A 72 -2.56 6.21 5.55
C LYS A 72 -3.45 7.19 6.30
N ASP A 73 -4.21 6.72 7.29
CA ASP A 73 -5.16 7.51 8.06
C ASP A 73 -6.19 8.23 7.15
N TYR A 74 -7.12 8.99 7.70
CA TYR A 74 -8.05 9.78 6.90
C TYR A 74 -7.42 11.07 6.38
N ILE A 75 -6.86 11.86 7.30
CA ILE A 75 -6.14 13.11 7.03
C ILE A 75 -4.92 13.12 7.95
N THR A 76 -3.75 13.26 7.38
CA THR A 76 -2.49 13.24 8.13
C THR A 76 -1.41 14.00 7.37
N GLU A 77 -0.23 14.10 7.96
CA GLU A 77 0.94 14.67 7.30
C GLU A 77 2.00 13.60 7.06
N MET A 78 2.69 13.73 5.94
CA MET A 78 3.91 12.97 5.62
C MET A 78 4.99 13.93 5.13
N LEU A 79 6.26 13.54 5.31
CA LEU A 79 7.38 14.32 4.82
C LEU A 79 7.53 14.15 3.30
N LYS A 80 7.77 15.27 2.61
CA LYS A 80 8.21 15.30 1.21
C LYS A 80 9.44 16.19 1.11
N GLY A 81 10.62 15.57 1.08
CA GLY A 81 11.86 16.30 1.29
C GLY A 81 11.90 16.95 2.67
N ASP A 82 12.08 18.27 2.72
CA ASP A 82 12.16 19.05 3.96
C ASP A 82 10.81 19.62 4.41
N HIS A 83 9.71 19.27 3.76
CA HIS A 83 8.38 19.84 4.03
C HIS A 83 7.38 18.76 4.43
N ALA A 84 6.48 19.10 5.35
CA ALA A 84 5.29 18.29 5.60
C ALA A 84 4.22 18.63 4.55
N ILE A 85 3.59 17.60 4.01
CA ILE A 85 2.44 17.73 3.12
C ILE A 85 1.24 17.00 3.72
N VAL A 86 0.05 17.53 3.46
CA VAL A 86 -1.19 16.85 3.86
C VAL A 86 -1.46 15.70 2.90
N VAL A 87 -1.69 14.53 3.47
CA VAL A 87 -2.00 13.27 2.76
C VAL A 87 -3.10 12.53 3.53
N GLY A 88 -3.37 11.31 3.14
CA GLY A 88 -4.37 10.45 3.76
C GLY A 88 -5.42 10.03 2.74
N SER A 89 -6.28 9.10 3.14
CA SER A 89 -7.26 8.51 2.21
C SER A 89 -8.28 9.52 1.66
N CYS A 90 -8.46 10.66 2.32
CA CYS A 90 -9.30 11.76 1.81
C CYS A 90 -8.66 12.57 0.67
N TYR A 91 -7.34 12.45 0.49
CA TYR A 91 -6.56 13.17 -0.51
C TYR A 91 -5.86 12.26 -1.50
N GLU A 92 -5.93 10.95 -1.28
CA GLU A 92 -5.24 9.97 -2.10
C GLU A 92 -5.87 9.87 -3.49
N LEU A 93 -5.07 10.05 -4.51
CA LEU A 93 -5.40 9.62 -5.86
C LEU A 93 -4.99 8.16 -6.00
N PHE A 94 -5.95 7.29 -6.35
CA PHE A 94 -5.73 5.84 -6.37
C PHE A 94 -4.54 5.44 -7.23
N GLU A 95 -4.39 6.04 -8.39
CA GLU A 95 -3.34 5.74 -9.37
C GLU A 95 -1.94 6.02 -8.83
N GLU A 96 -1.81 6.93 -7.87
CA GLU A 96 -0.52 7.26 -7.27
C GLU A 96 0.03 6.18 -6.34
N CYS A 97 -0.79 5.18 -5.99
CA CYS A 97 -0.31 4.02 -5.23
C CYS A 97 0.86 3.29 -5.94
N ILE A 98 0.96 3.45 -7.28
CA ILE A 98 2.09 2.93 -8.06
C ILE A 98 3.41 3.50 -7.54
N LEU A 99 3.47 4.80 -7.26
CA LEU A 99 4.69 5.48 -6.82
C LEU A 99 5.19 4.94 -5.48
N ASP A 100 4.26 4.65 -4.58
CA ASP A 100 4.56 4.13 -3.25
C ASP A 100 5.00 2.66 -3.32
N ILE A 101 4.26 1.83 -4.06
CA ILE A 101 4.58 0.40 -4.16
C ILE A 101 5.88 0.17 -4.94
N GLU A 102 6.10 0.92 -6.03
CA GLU A 102 7.30 0.82 -6.86
C GLU A 102 8.58 1.09 -6.07
N CYS A 103 8.59 2.13 -5.24
CA CYS A 103 9.78 2.44 -4.45
C CYS A 103 10.08 1.33 -3.43
N ILE A 104 9.05 0.72 -2.82
CA ILE A 104 9.22 -0.42 -1.92
C ILE A 104 9.73 -1.65 -2.68
N VAL A 105 9.15 -1.96 -3.85
CA VAL A 105 9.60 -3.08 -4.70
C VAL A 105 11.07 -2.89 -5.12
N ASN A 106 11.44 -1.69 -5.56
CA ASN A 106 12.83 -1.40 -5.93
C ASN A 106 13.77 -1.51 -4.73
N TRP A 107 13.38 -0.97 -3.57
CA TRP A 107 14.18 -1.05 -2.36
C TRP A 107 14.42 -2.50 -1.91
N VAL A 108 13.41 -3.38 -1.95
CA VAL A 108 13.60 -4.80 -1.59
C VAL A 108 14.45 -5.53 -2.63
N LYS A 109 14.35 -5.19 -3.92
CA LYS A 109 15.23 -5.73 -4.97
C LYS A 109 16.69 -5.35 -4.72
N ASP A 110 16.96 -4.10 -4.35
CA ASP A 110 18.31 -3.62 -4.01
C ASP A 110 18.88 -4.30 -2.76
N LYS A 111 18.03 -4.80 -1.85
CA LYS A 111 18.41 -5.64 -0.71
C LYS A 111 18.63 -7.11 -1.07
N GLY A 112 18.43 -7.51 -2.33
CA GLY A 112 18.68 -8.86 -2.84
C GLY A 112 17.45 -9.78 -2.84
N PHE A 113 16.25 -9.28 -2.53
CA PHE A 113 15.03 -10.06 -2.66
C PHE A 113 14.61 -10.17 -4.13
N ASN A 114 14.28 -11.38 -4.58
CA ASN A 114 13.87 -11.65 -5.96
C ASN A 114 12.68 -12.62 -6.07
N ASP A 115 12.14 -13.06 -4.94
CA ASP A 115 10.89 -13.81 -4.83
C ASP A 115 9.93 -12.98 -3.96
N ILE A 116 9.21 -12.08 -4.65
CA ILE A 116 8.34 -11.09 -4.01
C ILE A 116 6.89 -11.56 -4.08
N THR A 117 6.22 -11.51 -2.94
CA THR A 117 4.78 -11.65 -2.83
C THR A 117 4.18 -10.29 -2.51
N LEU A 118 3.28 -9.77 -3.35
CA LEU A 118 2.46 -8.62 -3.00
C LEU A 118 1.25 -9.09 -2.19
N GLN A 119 1.07 -8.55 -1.00
CA GLN A 119 -0.08 -8.85 -0.15
C GLN A 119 -0.84 -7.57 0.15
N GLY A 120 -2.08 -7.49 -0.30
CA GLY A 120 -2.99 -6.41 0.05
C GLY A 120 -3.99 -6.84 1.13
N HIS A 121 -4.41 -5.89 1.96
CA HIS A 121 -5.54 -6.03 2.87
C HIS A 121 -6.63 -5.03 2.51
N SER A 122 -7.89 -5.48 2.39
CA SER A 122 -9.02 -4.60 2.06
C SER A 122 -8.73 -3.79 0.79
N TYR A 123 -8.79 -2.46 0.82
CA TYR A 123 -8.42 -1.57 -0.29
C TYR A 123 -6.99 -1.74 -0.79
N GLY A 124 -6.07 -2.21 0.05
CA GLY A 124 -4.72 -2.58 -0.36
C GLY A 124 -4.68 -3.72 -1.38
N CYS A 125 -5.73 -4.56 -1.44
CA CYS A 125 -5.86 -5.58 -2.48
C CYS A 125 -6.01 -4.94 -3.87
N ASN A 126 -6.81 -3.89 -3.98
CA ASN A 126 -7.03 -3.15 -5.23
C ASN A 126 -5.71 -2.52 -5.70
N LYS A 127 -4.96 -1.91 -4.76
CA LYS A 127 -3.64 -1.31 -5.04
C LYS A 127 -2.63 -2.36 -5.52
N ALA A 128 -2.57 -3.53 -4.86
CA ALA A 128 -1.66 -4.61 -5.25
C ALA A 128 -1.94 -5.13 -6.66
N ILE A 129 -3.22 -5.35 -6.99
CA ILE A 129 -3.64 -5.81 -8.33
C ILE A 129 -3.33 -4.73 -9.37
N TYR A 130 -3.68 -3.47 -9.08
CA TYR A 130 -3.46 -2.37 -10.00
C TYR A 130 -1.97 -2.17 -10.32
N TYR A 131 -1.13 -2.18 -9.27
CA TYR A 131 0.32 -2.12 -9.46
C TYR A 131 0.82 -3.25 -10.35
N TYR A 132 0.45 -4.50 -10.06
CA TYR A 132 0.88 -5.65 -10.83
C TYR A 132 0.42 -5.58 -12.29
N ASP A 133 -0.82 -5.16 -12.54
CA ASP A 133 -1.32 -5.00 -13.92
C ASP A 133 -0.49 -3.98 -14.71
N LYS A 134 -0.12 -2.87 -14.09
CA LYS A 134 0.64 -1.80 -14.75
C LYS A 134 2.12 -2.14 -14.95
N LYS A 135 2.75 -2.85 -14.00
CA LYS A 135 4.21 -3.05 -14.00
C LYS A 135 4.64 -4.44 -14.46
N LYS A 136 3.87 -5.49 -14.16
CA LYS A 136 4.11 -6.89 -14.57
C LYS A 136 5.55 -7.37 -14.34
N GLU A 137 6.11 -7.04 -13.17
CA GLU A 137 7.50 -7.34 -12.84
C GLU A 137 7.72 -8.83 -12.57
N ASP A 138 8.72 -9.44 -13.22
CA ASP A 138 9.03 -10.86 -13.10
C ASP A 138 9.44 -11.31 -11.69
N CYS A 139 9.90 -10.40 -10.84
CA CYS A 139 10.24 -10.69 -9.45
C CYS A 139 9.00 -10.89 -8.56
N ILE A 140 7.83 -10.43 -8.99
CA ILE A 140 6.57 -10.64 -8.27
C ILE A 140 6.03 -12.02 -8.65
N LYS A 141 6.14 -12.97 -7.72
CA LYS A 141 5.77 -14.37 -7.94
C LYS A 141 4.34 -14.68 -7.50
N ASN A 142 3.83 -13.95 -6.51
CA ASN A 142 2.50 -14.20 -5.96
C ASN A 142 1.80 -12.89 -5.61
N ILE A 143 0.46 -12.94 -5.62
CA ILE A 143 -0.41 -11.92 -5.07
C ILE A 143 -1.32 -12.58 -4.05
N VAL A 144 -1.38 -12.03 -2.84
CA VAL A 144 -2.24 -12.48 -1.75
C VAL A 144 -3.25 -11.37 -1.44
N LEU A 145 -4.52 -11.73 -1.48
CA LEU A 145 -5.62 -10.79 -1.25
C LEU A 145 -6.31 -11.16 0.07
N LEU A 146 -6.13 -10.32 1.07
CA LEU A 146 -6.76 -10.48 2.39
C LEU A 146 -8.01 -9.60 2.48
N ALA A 147 -9.18 -10.22 2.55
CA ALA A 147 -10.47 -9.53 2.59
C ALA A 147 -10.60 -8.46 1.48
N PRO A 148 -10.49 -8.85 0.20
CA PRO A 148 -10.63 -7.90 -0.90
C PRO A 148 -12.02 -7.27 -0.89
N CYS A 149 -12.10 -5.99 -1.26
CA CYS A 149 -13.35 -5.23 -1.29
C CYS A 149 -13.69 -4.75 -2.71
N ASP A 150 -14.99 -4.67 -2.97
CA ASP A 150 -15.55 -4.02 -4.16
C ASP A 150 -15.94 -2.59 -3.77
N ILE A 151 -14.97 -1.67 -3.83
CA ILE A 151 -15.16 -0.28 -3.40
C ILE A 151 -16.32 0.41 -4.13
N PRO A 152 -16.46 0.34 -5.47
CA PRO A 152 -17.61 0.94 -6.15
C PRO A 152 -18.93 0.42 -5.60
N LYS A 153 -19.03 -0.89 -5.37
CA LYS A 153 -20.26 -1.51 -4.87
C LYS A 153 -20.55 -1.14 -3.42
N GLU A 154 -19.53 -1.06 -2.59
CA GLU A 154 -19.68 -0.61 -1.21
C GLU A 154 -20.15 0.83 -1.14
N ILE A 155 -19.57 1.74 -1.92
CA ILE A 155 -20.00 3.14 -1.98
C ILE A 155 -21.45 3.23 -2.47
N GLU A 156 -21.83 2.51 -3.53
CA GLU A 156 -23.21 2.47 -4.03
C GLU A 156 -24.21 2.03 -2.95
N ILE A 157 -23.85 1.02 -2.13
CA ILE A 157 -24.69 0.55 -1.03
C ILE A 157 -24.89 1.63 0.04
N TYR A 158 -23.85 2.40 0.37
CA TYR A 158 -23.91 3.42 1.41
C TYR A 158 -24.54 4.72 0.96
N THR A 159 -24.39 5.10 -0.30
CA THR A 159 -24.86 6.40 -0.84
C THR A 159 -26.11 6.29 -1.69
N GLY A 160 -26.50 5.07 -2.10
CA GLY A 160 -27.69 4.86 -2.93
C GLY A 160 -27.65 5.68 -4.21
N ASP A 161 -28.76 6.40 -4.46
CA ASP A 161 -28.90 7.22 -5.69
C ASP A 161 -27.88 8.37 -5.79
N GLU A 162 -27.29 8.80 -4.67
CA GLU A 162 -26.27 9.85 -4.66
C GLU A 162 -24.98 9.41 -5.36
N TYR A 163 -24.68 8.10 -5.35
CA TYR A 163 -23.49 7.57 -6.04
C TYR A 163 -23.46 7.93 -7.53
N GLN A 164 -24.58 7.72 -8.22
CA GLN A 164 -24.67 8.03 -9.65
C GLN A 164 -24.52 9.52 -9.91
N ASN A 165 -25.12 10.36 -9.08
CA ASN A 165 -24.98 11.82 -9.18
C ASN A 165 -23.53 12.26 -9.00
N CYS A 166 -22.79 11.66 -8.05
CA CYS A 166 -21.37 11.94 -7.84
C CYS A 166 -20.54 11.54 -9.07
N ILE A 167 -20.77 10.34 -9.62
CA ILE A 167 -20.05 9.86 -10.82
C ILE A 167 -20.34 10.76 -12.03
N GLU A 168 -21.58 11.17 -12.23
CA GLU A 168 -21.95 12.09 -13.32
C GLU A 168 -21.30 13.46 -13.14
N SER A 169 -21.31 13.99 -11.94
CA SER A 169 -20.67 15.28 -11.62
C SER A 169 -19.15 15.21 -11.87
N ALA A 170 -18.47 14.21 -11.32
CA ALA A 170 -17.03 14.01 -11.53
C ALA A 170 -16.70 13.83 -13.02
N THR A 171 -17.48 13.02 -13.74
CA THR A 171 -17.31 12.80 -15.18
C THR A 171 -17.44 14.11 -15.98
N ASN A 172 -18.39 14.96 -15.60
CA ASN A 172 -18.59 16.26 -16.24
C ASN A 172 -17.45 17.23 -15.96
N LEU A 173 -16.92 17.25 -14.73
CA LEU A 173 -15.76 18.07 -14.37
C LEU A 173 -14.52 17.65 -15.17
N VAL A 174 -14.21 16.37 -15.24
CA VAL A 174 -13.09 15.84 -16.03
C VAL A 174 -13.25 16.18 -17.53
N LYS A 175 -14.45 16.03 -18.10
CA LYS A 175 -14.69 16.39 -19.51
C LYS A 175 -14.48 17.88 -19.80
N ASN A 176 -14.60 18.73 -18.81
CA ASN A 176 -14.42 20.17 -18.92
C ASN A 176 -13.05 20.66 -18.44
N ASN A 177 -12.09 19.78 -18.15
CA ASN A 177 -10.77 20.05 -17.56
C ASN A 177 -10.87 20.85 -16.26
N LYS A 178 -11.77 20.42 -15.36
CA LYS A 178 -12.07 21.03 -14.06
C LYS A 178 -12.02 20.01 -12.93
N GLU A 179 -11.18 19.01 -13.06
CA GLU A 179 -11.01 17.91 -12.11
C GLU A 179 -10.61 18.41 -10.71
N ASP A 180 -9.96 19.56 -10.61
CA ASP A 180 -9.54 20.18 -9.35
C ASP A 180 -10.69 20.95 -8.63
N GLU A 181 -11.89 21.00 -9.22
CA GLU A 181 -13.06 21.67 -8.63
C GLU A 181 -14.00 20.72 -7.84
N LEU A 182 -13.54 19.48 -7.54
CA LEU A 182 -14.27 18.46 -6.75
C LEU A 182 -14.29 18.78 -5.26
#